data_522b653246d0a649033c61e03d68c235
#
_entry.id   522b653246d0a649033c61e03d68c235
#
_cell.length_a   1.000
_cell.length_b   1.000
_cell.length_c   1.000
_cell.angle_alpha   90.00
_cell.angle_beta   90.00
_cell.angle_gamma   90.00
#
_symmetry.space_group_name_H-M   'P 1'
#
loop_
_entity.id
_entity.type
_entity.pdbx_description
1 polymer ?
#
loop_
_entity_poly.entity_id
_entity_poly.type
_entity_poly.pdbx_seq_one_letter_code
_entity_poly.pdbx_strand_id
1 'polypeptide(L)'
;DPIDFRIKNASKTGDSNVDDDVYTRIGIVEMLEAVKVSDEYTRSVKASANGWPVGRGVGIGWWPCGIEISSARIMINHDGGVDVAIGAVDLHGVRTGTAQVAAETLGIEPEEVHVHTADTEGIPYTGNAAGSRITRTLSQAVFKAGASIIEQMKEKMAVRFGVDTEFVEYEDGHFYARDNQDSKVSFKDAGAAVTKNGSNVTATASNDPGM
;
A
#
# COMPACT_ATOMS: atom_id res chain seq x y z
N ASP A 1 -2.60 -8.15 40.35
CA ASP A 1 -2.16 -7.06 39.45
C ASP A 1 -2.97 -7.10 38.13
N PRO A 2 -3.46 -5.97 37.60
CA PRO A 2 -4.28 -5.93 36.40
C PRO A 2 -3.50 -6.31 35.14
N ILE A 3 -2.18 -6.11 35.10
CA ILE A 3 -1.37 -6.53 33.95
C ILE A 3 -1.15 -8.04 33.99
N ASP A 4 -0.83 -8.62 35.14
CA ASP A 4 -0.66 -10.07 35.29
C ASP A 4 -1.92 -10.83 34.91
N PHE A 5 -3.08 -10.30 35.30
CA PHE A 5 -4.37 -10.86 34.88
C PHE A 5 -4.55 -10.86 33.37
N ARG A 6 -4.14 -9.79 32.71
CA ARG A 6 -4.23 -9.65 31.24
C ARG A 6 -3.24 -10.57 30.53
N ILE A 7 -1.99 -10.67 31.02
CA ILE A 7 -0.99 -11.59 30.47
C ILE A 7 -1.46 -13.04 30.56
N LYS A 8 -2.07 -13.41 31.70
CA LYS A 8 -2.60 -14.76 31.88
C LYS A 8 -3.71 -15.12 30.89
N ASN A 9 -4.49 -14.15 30.46
CA ASN A 9 -5.64 -14.35 29.57
C ASN A 9 -5.38 -13.87 28.13
N ALA A 10 -4.17 -13.41 27.82
CA ALA A 10 -3.82 -12.94 26.48
C ALA A 10 -3.74 -14.09 25.48
N SER A 11 -4.28 -13.88 24.30
CA SER A 11 -4.05 -14.75 23.14
C SER A 11 -2.57 -14.76 22.75
N LYS A 12 -2.11 -15.84 22.19
CA LYS A 12 -0.73 -16.07 21.74
C LYS A 12 -0.68 -16.37 20.25
N THR A 13 0.48 -16.25 19.67
CA THR A 13 0.74 -16.76 18.33
C THR A 13 0.33 -18.23 18.25
N GLY A 14 -0.49 -18.58 17.26
CA GLY A 14 -1.06 -19.92 17.08
C GLY A 14 -2.47 -20.11 17.69
N ASP A 15 -2.94 -19.20 18.56
CA ASP A 15 -4.34 -19.22 19.01
C ASP A 15 -5.26 -18.70 17.89
N SER A 16 -6.53 -19.13 17.91
CA SER A 16 -7.56 -18.63 16.99
C SER A 16 -8.29 -17.42 17.56
N ASN A 17 -8.74 -16.53 16.67
CA ASN A 17 -9.70 -15.47 16.99
C ASN A 17 -11.14 -16.01 16.98
N VAL A 18 -12.13 -15.11 17.11
CA VAL A 18 -13.57 -15.46 17.11
C VAL A 18 -14.10 -15.90 15.74
N ASP A 19 -13.36 -15.66 14.68
CA ASP A 19 -13.69 -16.02 13.30
C ASP A 19 -12.89 -17.26 12.84
N ASP A 20 -12.26 -17.98 13.77
CA ASP A 20 -11.38 -19.14 13.55
C ASP A 20 -10.08 -18.85 12.78
N ASP A 21 -9.73 -17.58 12.56
CA ASP A 21 -8.45 -17.19 11.98
C ASP A 21 -7.32 -17.36 13.02
N VAL A 22 -6.21 -17.91 12.59
CA VAL A 22 -5.05 -18.13 13.45
C VAL A 22 -4.17 -16.89 13.53
N TYR A 23 -3.83 -16.44 14.72
CA TYR A 23 -2.84 -15.38 14.91
C TYR A 23 -1.44 -15.85 14.48
N THR A 24 -0.99 -15.40 13.33
CA THR A 24 0.37 -15.68 12.83
C THR A 24 1.44 -14.97 13.65
N ARG A 25 1.10 -13.80 14.21
CA ARG A 25 1.92 -13.03 15.15
C ARG A 25 1.02 -12.11 15.97
N ILE A 26 1.20 -12.13 17.28
CA ILE A 26 0.52 -11.24 18.23
C ILE A 26 1.50 -10.84 19.35
N GLY A 27 1.69 -9.53 19.54
CA GLY A 27 2.66 -8.97 20.50
C GLY A 27 2.03 -8.45 21.80
N ILE A 28 0.84 -8.94 22.18
CA ILE A 28 0.11 -8.41 23.34
C ILE A 28 0.84 -8.72 24.66
N VAL A 29 1.46 -9.89 24.78
CA VAL A 29 2.18 -10.28 25.98
C VAL A 29 3.43 -9.41 26.16
N GLU A 30 4.26 -9.29 25.14
CA GLU A 30 5.47 -8.46 25.14
C GLU A 30 5.15 -6.99 25.46
N MET A 31 4.05 -6.48 24.90
CA MET A 31 3.59 -5.11 25.18
C MET A 31 3.17 -4.94 26.64
N LEU A 32 2.43 -5.89 27.20
CA LEU A 32 2.01 -5.85 28.60
C LEU A 32 3.19 -5.98 29.57
N GLU A 33 4.17 -6.83 29.25
CA GLU A 33 5.40 -6.96 30.02
C GLU A 33 6.22 -5.65 30.01
N ALA A 34 6.34 -5.01 28.84
CA ALA A 34 7.01 -3.72 28.72
C ALA A 34 6.29 -2.61 29.55
N VAL A 35 4.96 -2.57 29.50
CA VAL A 35 4.18 -1.62 30.32
C VAL A 35 4.35 -1.90 31.80
N LYS A 36 4.40 -3.17 32.21
CA LYS A 36 4.51 -3.57 33.62
C LYS A 36 5.77 -3.02 34.31
N VAL A 37 6.87 -2.86 33.57
CA VAL A 37 8.14 -2.37 34.09
C VAL A 37 8.37 -0.88 33.79
N SER A 38 7.45 -0.22 33.10
CA SER A 38 7.58 1.20 32.75
C SER A 38 7.46 2.11 33.98
N ASP A 39 8.11 3.26 33.94
CA ASP A 39 8.04 4.27 35.00
C ASP A 39 6.59 4.76 35.22
N GLU A 40 5.81 4.89 34.14
CA GLU A 40 4.40 5.27 34.20
C GLU A 40 3.56 4.30 35.03
N TYR A 41 3.86 3.02 34.94
CA TYR A 41 3.13 1.98 35.68
C TYR A 41 3.67 1.77 37.11
N THR A 42 4.98 1.81 37.29
CA THR A 42 5.63 1.49 38.58
C THR A 42 5.66 2.66 39.57
N ARG A 43 5.65 3.91 39.08
CA ARG A 43 5.65 5.09 39.98
C ARG A 43 4.45 5.13 40.91
N SER A 44 4.64 5.62 42.13
CA SER A 44 3.56 5.79 43.08
C SER A 44 2.50 6.78 42.58
N VAL A 45 1.22 6.40 42.73
CA VAL A 45 0.09 7.29 42.46
C VAL A 45 -0.02 8.31 43.59
N LYS A 46 0.12 9.59 43.29
CA LYS A 46 -0.02 10.69 44.26
C LYS A 46 -1.47 11.18 44.25
N ALA A 47 -1.95 11.61 45.40
CA ALA A 47 -3.24 12.32 45.48
C ALA A 47 -3.20 13.57 44.57
N SER A 48 -4.36 13.99 44.07
CA SER A 48 -4.50 15.22 43.31
C SER A 48 -4.24 16.43 44.18
N ALA A 49 -3.92 17.59 43.59
CA ALA A 49 -3.61 18.82 44.28
C ALA A 49 -4.75 19.32 45.21
N ASN A 50 -5.99 18.92 44.90
CA ASN A 50 -7.18 19.23 45.69
C ASN A 50 -7.59 18.11 46.66
N GLY A 51 -6.73 17.12 46.90
CA GLY A 51 -6.94 16.02 47.86
C GLY A 51 -7.86 14.89 47.37
N TRP A 52 -8.28 14.87 46.11
CA TRP A 52 -9.12 13.84 45.57
C TRP A 52 -8.36 12.51 45.41
N PRO A 53 -9.00 11.37 45.67
CA PRO A 53 -8.42 10.04 45.39
C PRO A 53 -8.06 9.91 43.91
N VAL A 54 -6.88 9.36 43.64
CA VAL A 54 -6.41 9.05 42.27
C VAL A 54 -6.10 7.58 42.17
N GLY A 55 -6.60 6.94 41.12
CA GLY A 55 -6.32 5.54 40.81
C GLY A 55 -5.62 5.41 39.46
N ARG A 56 -4.98 4.27 39.27
CA ARG A 56 -4.40 3.87 38.00
C ARG A 56 -5.17 2.67 37.46
N GLY A 57 -5.49 2.69 36.18
CA GLY A 57 -6.10 1.60 35.45
C GLY A 57 -5.28 1.22 34.23
N VAL A 58 -5.51 0.01 33.70
CA VAL A 58 -4.95 -0.48 32.46
C VAL A 58 -6.07 -0.83 31.51
N GLY A 59 -6.07 -0.22 30.33
CA GLY A 59 -6.93 -0.54 29.19
C GLY A 59 -6.12 -1.20 28.09
N ILE A 60 -6.73 -2.13 27.35
CA ILE A 60 -6.19 -2.71 26.11
C ILE A 60 -7.11 -2.28 24.97
N GLY A 61 -6.51 -1.74 23.91
CA GLY A 61 -7.16 -1.50 22.64
C GLY A 61 -6.73 -2.56 21.63
N TRP A 62 -7.68 -2.98 20.80
CA TRP A 62 -7.43 -3.86 19.68
C TRP A 62 -8.19 -3.34 18.46
N TRP A 63 -7.59 -3.44 17.28
CA TRP A 63 -8.21 -3.04 16.04
C TRP A 63 -7.99 -4.10 14.97
N PRO A 64 -9.07 -4.72 14.44
CA PRO A 64 -8.94 -5.66 13.33
C PRO A 64 -8.62 -4.91 12.05
N CYS A 65 -7.49 -5.24 11.44
CA CYS A 65 -7.17 -4.74 10.11
C CYS A 65 -7.92 -5.56 9.06
N GLY A 66 -8.86 -4.94 8.35
CA GLY A 66 -9.63 -5.62 7.30
C GLY A 66 -8.74 -6.12 6.14
N ILE A 67 -9.18 -7.21 5.50
CA ILE A 67 -8.55 -7.83 4.34
C ILE A 67 -9.62 -8.14 3.30
N GLU A 68 -9.93 -7.20 2.43
CA GLU A 68 -10.85 -7.43 1.31
C GLU A 68 -10.16 -7.10 0.00
N ILE A 69 -10.75 -7.51 -1.11
CA ILE A 69 -10.23 -7.19 -2.45
C ILE A 69 -10.22 -5.68 -2.66
N SER A 70 -9.11 -5.19 -3.17
CA SER A 70 -8.96 -3.88 -3.77
C SER A 70 -8.33 -4.03 -5.13
N SER A 71 -8.84 -3.31 -6.11
CA SER A 71 -8.32 -3.35 -7.48
C SER A 71 -7.97 -1.95 -7.95
N ALA A 72 -6.95 -1.88 -8.80
CA ALA A 72 -6.51 -0.65 -9.45
C ALA A 72 -6.27 -0.90 -10.94
N ARG A 73 -6.59 0.09 -11.76
CA ARG A 73 -6.22 0.13 -13.17
C ARG A 73 -5.28 1.32 -13.40
N ILE A 74 -4.17 1.08 -14.06
CA ILE A 74 -3.23 2.11 -14.51
C ILE A 74 -3.29 2.20 -16.03
N MET A 75 -3.27 3.41 -16.56
CA MET A 75 -3.25 3.71 -17.99
C MET A 75 -2.25 4.83 -18.28
N ILE A 76 -1.52 4.69 -19.38
CA ILE A 76 -0.60 5.74 -19.86
C ILE A 76 -1.33 6.62 -20.87
N ASN A 77 -1.26 7.93 -20.68
CA ASN A 77 -1.87 8.95 -21.53
C ASN A 77 -0.98 9.34 -22.72
N HIS A 78 -1.55 10.05 -23.69
CA HIS A 78 -0.83 10.49 -24.89
C HIS A 78 0.34 11.44 -24.62
N ASP A 79 0.36 12.12 -23.49
CA ASP A 79 1.43 13.00 -23.04
C ASP A 79 2.47 12.29 -22.15
N GLY A 80 2.27 10.97 -21.92
CA GLY A 80 3.09 10.16 -21.03
C GLY A 80 2.69 10.26 -19.57
N GLY A 81 1.67 11.04 -19.22
CA GLY A 81 1.08 11.08 -17.88
C GLY A 81 0.39 9.77 -17.52
N VAL A 82 0.11 9.58 -16.25
CA VAL A 82 -0.43 8.33 -15.72
C VAL A 82 -1.79 8.56 -15.08
N ASP A 83 -2.81 7.83 -15.55
CA ASP A 83 -4.11 7.76 -14.91
C ASP A 83 -4.23 6.47 -14.09
N VAL A 84 -4.65 6.61 -12.83
CA VAL A 84 -4.93 5.49 -11.93
C VAL A 84 -6.40 5.52 -11.53
N ALA A 85 -7.15 4.48 -11.89
CA ALA A 85 -8.55 4.33 -11.50
C ALA A 85 -8.68 3.34 -10.34
N ILE A 86 -9.33 3.77 -9.25
CA ILE A 86 -9.53 2.99 -8.03
C ILE A 86 -10.97 3.05 -7.55
N GLY A 87 -11.54 1.91 -7.14
CA GLY A 87 -12.91 1.81 -6.63
C GLY A 87 -13.12 2.35 -5.21
N ALA A 88 -12.07 2.82 -4.55
CA ALA A 88 -12.18 3.37 -3.20
C ALA A 88 -12.65 4.82 -3.21
N VAL A 89 -13.42 5.19 -2.19
CA VAL A 89 -13.73 6.61 -1.91
C VAL A 89 -12.51 7.30 -1.30
N ASP A 90 -12.39 8.62 -1.51
CA ASP A 90 -11.27 9.39 -0.97
C ASP A 90 -11.47 9.72 0.53
N LEU A 91 -11.19 8.73 1.36
CA LEU A 91 -11.13 8.87 2.82
C LEU A 91 -9.67 8.84 3.27
N HIS A 92 -9.31 9.77 4.17
CA HIS A 92 -7.98 9.83 4.79
C HIS A 92 -6.82 9.94 3.77
N GLY A 93 -7.03 10.62 2.65
CA GLY A 93 -5.98 10.87 1.66
C GLY A 93 -5.65 9.65 0.77
N VAL A 94 -6.61 8.77 0.53
CA VAL A 94 -6.43 7.58 -0.33
C VAL A 94 -5.93 7.97 -1.73
N ARG A 95 -6.44 9.06 -2.33
CA ARG A 95 -5.96 9.54 -3.63
C ARG A 95 -4.47 9.90 -3.60
N THR A 96 -4.06 10.68 -2.60
CA THR A 96 -2.65 11.07 -2.42
C THR A 96 -1.76 9.85 -2.21
N GLY A 97 -2.14 8.93 -1.31
CA GLY A 97 -1.38 7.70 -1.08
C GLY A 97 -1.29 6.81 -2.33
N THR A 98 -2.36 6.72 -3.11
CA THR A 98 -2.37 5.99 -4.40
C THR A 98 -1.41 6.63 -5.41
N ALA A 99 -1.43 7.97 -5.55
CA ALA A 99 -0.50 8.68 -6.42
C ALA A 99 0.96 8.45 -6.02
N GLN A 100 1.27 8.51 -4.74
CA GLN A 100 2.62 8.24 -4.23
C GLN A 100 3.08 6.81 -4.53
N VAL A 101 2.24 5.80 -4.29
CA VAL A 101 2.60 4.40 -4.58
C VAL A 101 2.79 4.16 -6.08
N ALA A 102 1.94 4.74 -6.92
CA ALA A 102 2.09 4.64 -8.37
C ALA A 102 3.37 5.33 -8.84
N ALA A 103 3.63 6.53 -8.34
CA ALA A 103 4.83 7.31 -8.66
C ALA A 103 6.12 6.57 -8.26
N GLU A 104 6.19 6.05 -7.03
CA GLU A 104 7.32 5.26 -6.53
C GLU A 104 7.53 3.99 -7.38
N THR A 105 6.43 3.30 -7.73
CA THR A 105 6.51 2.09 -8.56
C THR A 105 7.01 2.38 -9.97
N LEU A 106 6.57 3.53 -10.54
CA LEU A 106 6.88 3.94 -11.91
C LEU A 106 8.10 4.87 -12.01
N GLY A 107 8.75 5.22 -10.89
CA GLY A 107 9.90 6.13 -10.87
C GLY A 107 9.61 7.51 -11.47
N ILE A 108 8.44 8.07 -11.21
CA ILE A 108 7.98 9.39 -11.67
C ILE A 108 7.55 10.25 -10.48
N GLU A 109 7.25 11.53 -10.72
CA GLU A 109 6.77 12.41 -9.65
C GLU A 109 5.27 12.18 -9.38
N PRO A 110 4.80 12.26 -8.11
CA PRO A 110 3.39 12.08 -7.77
C PRO A 110 2.43 13.03 -8.51
N GLU A 111 2.90 14.21 -8.89
CA GLU A 111 2.15 15.23 -9.64
C GLU A 111 1.86 14.81 -11.08
N GLU A 112 2.58 13.80 -11.60
CA GLU A 112 2.35 13.23 -12.94
C GLU A 112 1.30 12.10 -12.92
N VAL A 113 0.76 11.78 -11.73
CA VAL A 113 -0.23 10.71 -11.53
C VAL A 113 -1.60 11.33 -11.22
N HIS A 114 -2.59 11.08 -12.08
CA HIS A 114 -3.97 11.47 -11.86
C HIS A 114 -4.80 10.30 -11.33
N VAL A 115 -5.36 10.45 -10.12
CA VAL A 115 -6.15 9.39 -9.50
C VAL A 115 -7.64 9.67 -9.65
N HIS A 116 -8.35 8.75 -10.29
CA HIS A 116 -9.80 8.76 -10.48
C HIS A 116 -10.48 7.84 -9.46
N THR A 117 -11.51 8.37 -8.81
CA THR A 117 -12.28 7.68 -7.77
C THR A 117 -13.79 7.87 -8.00
N ALA A 118 -14.60 7.07 -7.34
CA ALA A 118 -16.06 7.27 -7.23
C ALA A 118 -16.86 7.16 -8.54
N ASP A 119 -16.34 6.44 -9.53
CA ASP A 119 -17.07 6.08 -10.75
C ASP A 119 -17.32 4.56 -10.75
N THR A 120 -18.55 4.13 -10.51
CA THR A 120 -18.92 2.71 -10.39
C THR A 120 -19.06 1.99 -11.74
N GLU A 121 -19.07 2.71 -12.85
CA GLU A 121 -19.19 2.13 -14.20
C GLU A 121 -17.83 1.84 -14.85
N GLY A 122 -16.87 2.72 -14.64
CA GLY A 122 -15.56 2.64 -15.32
C GLY A 122 -14.38 2.18 -14.44
N ILE A 123 -14.60 1.96 -13.15
CA ILE A 123 -13.54 1.70 -12.17
C ILE A 123 -13.58 0.24 -11.69
N PRO A 124 -12.42 -0.42 -11.49
CA PRO A 124 -12.37 -1.78 -10.97
C PRO A 124 -12.85 -1.84 -9.51
N TYR A 125 -13.49 -2.95 -9.15
CA TYR A 125 -14.07 -3.16 -7.84
C TYR A 125 -13.05 -3.02 -6.70
N THR A 126 -13.49 -2.36 -5.64
CA THR A 126 -12.79 -2.29 -4.35
C THR A 126 -13.84 -2.43 -3.25
N GLY A 127 -13.63 -3.33 -2.31
CA GLY A 127 -14.50 -3.49 -1.16
C GLY A 127 -14.58 -2.22 -0.28
N ASN A 128 -15.35 -2.24 0.78
CA ASN A 128 -15.64 -1.06 1.59
C ASN A 128 -14.39 -0.45 2.27
N ALA A 129 -14.44 0.83 2.58
CA ALA A 129 -13.38 1.54 3.31
C ALA A 129 -13.60 1.36 4.83
N ALA A 130 -13.27 0.19 5.36
CA ALA A 130 -13.40 -0.15 6.78
C ALA A 130 -12.17 -0.91 7.28
N GLY A 131 -12.00 -1.02 8.60
CA GLY A 131 -10.92 -1.80 9.21
C GLY A 131 -9.51 -1.33 8.85
N SER A 132 -9.30 -0.07 8.51
CA SER A 132 -7.99 0.52 8.14
C SER A 132 -7.25 -0.22 7.01
N ARG A 133 -7.99 -0.84 6.08
CA ARG A 133 -7.44 -1.73 5.06
C ARG A 133 -7.05 -1.06 3.75
N ILE A 134 -7.78 0.02 3.35
CA ILE A 134 -7.73 0.54 1.97
C ILE A 134 -6.30 0.83 1.51
N THR A 135 -5.55 1.64 2.24
CA THR A 135 -4.17 1.96 1.85
C THR A 135 -3.33 0.69 1.67
N ARG A 136 -3.42 -0.27 2.60
CA ARG A 136 -2.64 -1.51 2.54
C ARG A 136 -2.99 -2.38 1.33
N THR A 137 -4.28 -2.62 1.10
CA THR A 137 -4.74 -3.53 0.03
C THR A 137 -4.64 -2.87 -1.34
N LEU A 138 -4.96 -1.58 -1.43
CA LEU A 138 -4.91 -0.82 -2.66
C LEU A 138 -3.48 -0.59 -3.14
N SER A 139 -2.54 -0.31 -2.23
CA SER A 139 -1.11 -0.16 -2.58
C SER A 139 -0.56 -1.43 -3.24
N GLN A 140 -0.97 -2.62 -2.80
CA GLN A 140 -0.58 -3.87 -3.45
C GLN A 140 -1.14 -4.00 -4.87
N ALA A 141 -2.39 -3.60 -5.09
CA ALA A 141 -3.01 -3.60 -6.41
C ALA A 141 -2.32 -2.61 -7.36
N VAL A 142 -2.05 -1.39 -6.87
CA VAL A 142 -1.34 -0.35 -7.63
C VAL A 142 0.07 -0.79 -7.98
N PHE A 143 0.82 -1.34 -7.03
CA PHE A 143 2.16 -1.87 -7.26
C PHE A 143 2.17 -2.97 -8.34
N LYS A 144 1.26 -3.95 -8.24
CA LYS A 144 1.15 -5.03 -9.24
C LYS A 144 0.78 -4.49 -10.63
N ALA A 145 -0.15 -3.54 -10.70
CA ALA A 145 -0.51 -2.90 -11.96
C ALA A 145 0.65 -2.10 -12.55
N GLY A 146 1.37 -1.33 -11.72
CA GLY A 146 2.56 -0.58 -12.13
C GLY A 146 3.69 -1.47 -12.65
N ALA A 147 3.97 -2.58 -11.96
CA ALA A 147 4.94 -3.56 -12.43
C ALA A 147 4.55 -4.12 -13.82
N SER A 148 3.26 -4.42 -14.03
CA SER A 148 2.77 -4.87 -15.34
C SER A 148 2.90 -3.79 -16.42
N ILE A 149 2.70 -2.51 -16.09
CA ILE A 149 2.95 -1.38 -17.00
C ILE A 149 4.41 -1.35 -17.43
N ILE A 150 5.34 -1.47 -16.47
CA ILE A 150 6.78 -1.48 -16.78
C ILE A 150 7.15 -2.59 -17.75
N GLU A 151 6.65 -3.81 -17.53
CA GLU A 151 6.93 -4.94 -18.44
C GLU A 151 6.34 -4.72 -19.84
N GLN A 152 5.10 -4.23 -19.95
CA GLN A 152 4.52 -3.86 -21.25
C GLN A 152 5.35 -2.77 -21.95
N MET A 153 5.84 -1.79 -21.20
CA MET A 153 6.68 -0.73 -21.73
C MET A 153 8.05 -1.25 -22.20
N LYS A 154 8.68 -2.18 -21.46
CA LYS A 154 9.92 -2.83 -21.89
C LYS A 154 9.77 -3.51 -23.24
N GLU A 155 8.66 -4.23 -23.50
CA GLU A 155 8.38 -4.83 -24.80
C GLU A 155 8.33 -3.79 -25.94
N LYS A 156 7.69 -2.63 -25.68
CA LYS A 156 7.61 -1.54 -26.67
C LYS A 156 8.96 -0.85 -26.88
N MET A 157 9.71 -0.66 -25.81
CA MET A 157 11.03 -0.04 -25.87
C MET A 157 12.08 -0.97 -26.52
N ALA A 158 11.93 -2.28 -26.41
CA ALA A 158 12.76 -3.26 -27.13
C ALA A 158 12.72 -3.01 -28.63
N VAL A 159 11.52 -2.81 -29.20
CA VAL A 159 11.35 -2.47 -30.63
C VAL A 159 12.05 -1.16 -30.97
N ARG A 160 11.93 -0.15 -30.10
CA ARG A 160 12.56 1.18 -30.29
C ARG A 160 14.07 1.13 -30.27
N PHE A 161 14.63 0.32 -29.36
CA PHE A 161 16.08 0.15 -29.21
C PHE A 161 16.68 -0.85 -30.18
N GLY A 162 15.85 -1.66 -30.86
CA GLY A 162 16.31 -2.71 -31.78
C GLY A 162 17.00 -3.89 -31.06
N VAL A 163 16.53 -4.21 -29.84
CA VAL A 163 17.05 -5.29 -29.00
C VAL A 163 15.91 -6.22 -28.55
N ASP A 164 16.25 -7.40 -28.03
CA ASP A 164 15.26 -8.25 -27.38
C ASP A 164 14.84 -7.66 -26.01
N THR A 165 13.62 -7.97 -25.56
CA THR A 165 13.03 -7.39 -24.33
C THR A 165 13.88 -7.64 -23.09
N GLU A 166 14.57 -8.79 -23.03
CA GLU A 166 15.48 -9.13 -21.92
C GLU A 166 16.71 -8.22 -21.77
N PHE A 167 17.03 -7.44 -22.82
CA PHE A 167 18.10 -6.47 -22.82
C PHE A 167 17.62 -5.04 -22.56
N VAL A 168 16.33 -4.84 -22.29
CA VAL A 168 15.79 -3.55 -21.86
C VAL A 168 15.78 -3.49 -20.35
N GLU A 169 16.51 -2.54 -19.80
CA GLU A 169 16.53 -2.24 -18.37
C GLU A 169 15.59 -1.08 -18.06
N TYR A 170 15.08 -1.09 -16.83
CA TYR A 170 14.29 0.01 -16.27
C TYR A 170 14.80 0.32 -14.87
N GLU A 171 15.31 1.53 -14.67
CA GLU A 171 15.87 1.97 -13.42
C GLU A 171 15.68 3.48 -13.27
N ASP A 172 15.30 3.93 -12.07
CA ASP A 172 15.12 5.36 -11.74
C ASP A 172 14.27 6.12 -12.77
N GLY A 173 13.12 5.52 -13.15
CA GLY A 173 12.20 6.15 -14.09
C GLY A 173 12.67 6.22 -15.56
N HIS A 174 13.69 5.46 -15.93
CA HIS A 174 14.25 5.47 -17.29
C HIS A 174 14.38 4.07 -17.89
N PHE A 175 14.01 3.96 -19.16
CA PHE A 175 14.29 2.78 -20.00
C PHE A 175 15.58 2.98 -20.77
N TYR A 176 16.40 1.93 -20.87
CA TYR A 176 17.62 1.94 -21.69
C TYR A 176 17.98 0.53 -22.15
N ALA A 177 18.76 0.43 -23.23
CA ALA A 177 19.33 -0.85 -23.62
C ALA A 177 20.54 -1.17 -22.73
N ARG A 178 20.64 -2.40 -22.22
CA ARG A 178 21.67 -2.84 -21.27
C ARG A 178 23.08 -2.48 -21.71
N ASP A 179 23.37 -2.63 -23.01
CA ASP A 179 24.70 -2.38 -23.60
C ASP A 179 24.89 -0.91 -24.03
N ASN A 180 23.88 -0.05 -23.87
CA ASN A 180 23.91 1.35 -24.28
C ASN A 180 23.17 2.23 -23.26
N GLN A 181 23.83 2.58 -22.18
CA GLN A 181 23.26 3.43 -21.13
C GLN A 181 23.02 4.89 -21.59
N ASP A 182 23.64 5.33 -22.67
CA ASP A 182 23.40 6.66 -23.25
C ASP A 182 22.04 6.74 -23.97
N SER A 183 21.37 5.59 -24.19
CA SER A 183 20.02 5.51 -24.80
C SER A 183 18.88 5.77 -23.82
N LYS A 184 19.14 6.30 -22.62
CA LYS A 184 18.13 6.54 -21.58
C LYS A 184 16.95 7.37 -22.08
N VAL A 185 15.74 6.84 -21.87
CA VAL A 185 14.47 7.53 -22.17
C VAL A 185 13.64 7.55 -20.90
N SER A 186 13.16 8.72 -20.49
CA SER A 186 12.30 8.85 -19.33
C SER A 186 11.00 8.06 -19.49
N PHE A 187 10.39 7.62 -18.39
CA PHE A 187 9.07 6.96 -18.41
C PHE A 187 8.06 7.78 -19.19
N LYS A 188 8.00 9.07 -18.94
CA LYS A 188 7.08 10.00 -19.59
C LYS A 188 7.29 10.08 -21.10
N ASP A 189 8.53 10.27 -21.55
CA ASP A 189 8.84 10.36 -22.99
C ASP A 189 8.60 9.01 -23.69
N ALA A 190 8.92 7.90 -23.03
CA ALA A 190 8.64 6.56 -23.52
C ALA A 190 7.12 6.34 -23.65
N GLY A 191 6.35 6.68 -22.64
CA GLY A 191 4.90 6.59 -22.62
C GLY A 191 4.25 7.42 -23.73
N ALA A 192 4.65 8.68 -23.86
CA ALA A 192 4.17 9.58 -24.92
C ALA A 192 4.51 9.04 -26.32
N ALA A 193 5.70 8.50 -26.54
CA ALA A 193 6.10 7.94 -27.82
C ALA A 193 5.29 6.68 -28.19
N VAL A 194 5.09 5.79 -27.22
CA VAL A 194 4.35 4.52 -27.43
C VAL A 194 2.88 4.78 -27.72
N THR A 195 2.23 5.68 -26.98
CA THR A 195 0.81 5.99 -27.14
C THR A 195 0.52 6.79 -28.43
N LYS A 196 1.41 7.72 -28.83
CA LYS A 196 1.30 8.42 -30.13
C LYS A 196 1.35 7.49 -31.32
N ASN A 197 2.02 6.35 -31.21
CA ASN A 197 2.04 5.33 -32.25
C ASN A 197 0.80 4.41 -32.23
N GLY A 198 -0.23 4.76 -31.46
CA GLY A 198 -1.51 4.05 -31.42
C GLY A 198 -1.51 2.84 -30.46
N SER A 199 -0.46 2.63 -29.68
CA SER A 199 -0.44 1.56 -28.66
C SER A 199 -1.19 2.03 -27.42
N ASN A 200 -2.06 1.17 -26.89
CA ASN A 200 -2.67 1.37 -25.59
C ASN A 200 -1.86 0.59 -24.53
N VAL A 201 -1.41 1.28 -23.48
CA VAL A 201 -0.70 0.67 -22.36
C VAL A 201 -1.56 0.81 -21.12
N THR A 202 -2.11 -0.29 -20.68
CA THR A 202 -2.98 -0.34 -19.50
C THR A 202 -2.79 -1.65 -18.76
N ALA A 203 -2.91 -1.60 -17.45
CA ALA A 203 -2.89 -2.79 -16.60
C ALA A 203 -3.92 -2.67 -15.50
N THR A 204 -4.57 -3.77 -15.17
CA THR A 204 -5.47 -3.88 -14.02
C THR A 204 -4.96 -5.01 -13.13
N ALA A 205 -4.88 -4.74 -11.85
CA ALA A 205 -4.49 -5.74 -10.86
C ALA A 205 -5.32 -5.62 -9.58
N SER A 206 -5.32 -6.69 -8.80
CA SER A 206 -5.93 -6.73 -7.48
C SER A 206 -4.90 -7.17 -6.44
N ASN A 207 -5.11 -6.74 -5.19
CA ASN A 207 -4.45 -7.46 -4.11
C ASN A 207 -5.04 -8.88 -4.06
N ASP A 208 -4.26 -9.82 -3.58
CA ASP A 208 -4.73 -11.16 -3.28
C ASP A 208 -4.84 -11.28 -1.75
N PRO A 209 -6.07 -11.31 -1.20
CA PRO A 209 -6.24 -11.41 0.25
C PRO A 209 -5.89 -12.79 0.80
N GLY A 210 -5.48 -13.74 -0.04
CA GLY A 210 -5.25 -15.14 0.31
C GLY A 210 -6.61 -15.84 0.47
N MET A 211 -7.04 -16.58 -0.53
CA MET A 211 -8.11 -17.56 -0.34
C MET A 211 -7.53 -18.84 0.23
#